data_14e612f7d69ab8ba0b57fe75d76f1700
#
_entry.id   14e612f7d69ab8ba0b57fe75d76f1700
#
_cell.length_a   1.000
_cell.length_b   1.000
_cell.length_c   1.000
_cell.angle_alpha   90.00
_cell.angle_beta   90.00
_cell.angle_gamma   90.00
#
_symmetry.space_group_name_H-M   'P 1'
#
loop_
_entity.id
_entity.type
_entity.pdbx_description
1 polymer ?
#
loop_
_entity_poly.entity_id
_entity_poly.type
_entity_poly.pdbx_seq_one_letter_code
_entity_poly.pdbx_strand_id
1 'polypeptide(L)'
;MAEEARGGPSFPATEGQLAGACVLQIIPDLDAGGAERTTVDVAAALAAAGGRALVATEGGRLVGELQAKGGHWLRFPAASKNPLKMALNTVKLAALCKREGVHLIHARSRAPAWVALGAARRLGLPFVTTYHGSYSGRTGVKVLYNSVMARGDVVIANSRYTASLIQQLHPAEAGDRLRVIYRGTDLSAFNPHSVGPGRVEALRRAWNVEPHHRVVLLAARLTAWKGHRCLIEAAALMRQQGVPDLAIVLAGDPQGRTSYEREIDALVAARGLDGIVRRVGHCTDMPAAFRAASVVAVPSIEPEAFGRSAVEAQALGTPVVVSDLGAVPETVLAPPDVPAGQRTGWRVPAGDSAALAAALTEALSLGASARDALARRCRAHVEANFSLERMVGDTLAVYADLLGRSG
;
A
#
# COMPACT_ATOMS: atom_id res chain seq x y z
N MET A 1 -4.34 -28.32 -30.09
CA MET A 1 -4.87 -27.05 -29.62
C MET A 1 -3.80 -26.42 -28.77
N ALA A 2 -3.27 -25.29 -29.23
CA ALA A 2 -2.08 -24.66 -28.67
C ALA A 2 -2.36 -24.02 -27.32
N GLU A 3 -1.51 -24.31 -26.39
CA GLU A 3 -1.37 -23.66 -25.06
C GLU A 3 -0.83 -22.25 -25.28
N GLU A 4 -1.71 -21.24 -25.17
CA GLU A 4 -1.30 -19.84 -25.17
C GLU A 4 -0.46 -19.57 -23.91
N ALA A 5 0.85 -19.49 -24.11
CA ALA A 5 1.79 -19.01 -23.14
C ALA A 5 1.38 -17.59 -22.70
N ARG A 6 0.93 -17.44 -21.46
CA ARG A 6 0.69 -16.14 -20.81
C ARG A 6 2.03 -15.42 -20.71
N GLY A 7 2.30 -14.51 -21.63
CA GLY A 7 3.42 -13.59 -21.55
C GLY A 7 3.31 -12.77 -20.27
N GLY A 8 4.25 -12.94 -19.34
CA GLY A 8 4.41 -12.06 -18.19
C GLY A 8 4.81 -10.65 -18.65
N PRO A 9 4.66 -9.62 -17.79
CA PRO A 9 5.04 -8.26 -18.13
C PRO A 9 6.52 -8.20 -18.51
N SER A 10 6.84 -7.66 -19.69
CA SER A 10 8.22 -7.40 -20.11
C SER A 10 8.73 -6.11 -19.47
N PHE A 11 9.94 -6.11 -18.94
CA PHE A 11 10.61 -4.94 -18.35
C PHE A 11 11.82 -4.56 -19.23
N PRO A 12 11.61 -3.85 -20.36
CA PRO A 12 12.63 -3.71 -21.41
C PRO A 12 13.92 -2.98 -20.95
N ALA A 13 13.86 -2.17 -19.88
CA ALA A 13 15.03 -1.44 -19.38
C ALA A 13 16.01 -2.28 -18.55
N THR A 14 15.64 -3.49 -18.11
CA THR A 14 16.46 -4.35 -17.22
C THR A 14 16.56 -5.79 -17.73
N GLU A 15 15.97 -6.12 -18.90
CA GLU A 15 16.10 -7.42 -19.51
C GLU A 15 17.58 -7.72 -19.82
N GLY A 16 18.10 -8.80 -19.22
CA GLY A 16 19.49 -9.22 -19.34
C GLY A 16 20.46 -8.66 -18.29
N GLN A 17 20.22 -7.48 -17.71
CA GLN A 17 21.13 -6.89 -16.72
C GLN A 17 21.10 -7.61 -15.36
N LEU A 18 19.99 -8.24 -15.01
CA LEU A 18 19.80 -9.00 -13.78
C LEU A 18 19.81 -10.53 -14.01
N ALA A 19 20.08 -10.98 -15.22
CA ALA A 19 20.20 -12.41 -15.52
C ALA A 19 21.33 -13.04 -14.67
N GLY A 20 20.99 -14.07 -13.90
CA GLY A 20 21.91 -14.72 -12.96
C GLY A 20 22.17 -13.95 -11.66
N ALA A 21 21.67 -12.72 -11.49
CA ALA A 21 21.78 -12.02 -10.22
C ALA A 21 20.95 -12.72 -9.13
N CYS A 22 21.52 -12.88 -7.94
CA CYS A 22 20.84 -13.45 -6.78
C CYS A 22 20.57 -12.33 -5.75
N VAL A 23 19.30 -11.99 -5.55
CA VAL A 23 18.89 -10.95 -4.58
C VAL A 23 18.09 -11.58 -3.45
N LEU A 24 18.48 -11.26 -2.21
CA LEU A 24 17.76 -11.69 -1.02
C LEU A 24 16.95 -10.55 -0.43
N GLN A 25 15.63 -10.66 -0.46
CA GLN A 25 14.74 -9.80 0.31
C GLN A 25 14.51 -10.38 1.71
N ILE A 26 14.45 -9.54 2.76
CA ILE A 26 14.19 -9.98 4.12
C ILE A 26 13.05 -9.17 4.76
N ILE A 27 12.05 -9.90 5.29
CA ILE A 27 10.85 -9.35 5.92
C ILE A 27 10.40 -10.27 7.07
N PRO A 28 9.73 -9.77 8.14
CA PRO A 28 9.31 -10.61 9.26
C PRO A 28 8.42 -11.78 8.84
N ASP A 29 7.33 -11.49 8.18
CA ASP A 29 6.32 -12.45 7.71
C ASP A 29 5.80 -12.05 6.31
N LEU A 30 5.05 -12.95 5.66
CA LEU A 30 4.40 -12.74 4.35
C LEU A 30 2.89 -12.95 4.43
N ASP A 31 2.21 -12.32 5.38
CA ASP A 31 0.76 -12.53 5.56
C ASP A 31 -0.10 -11.65 4.65
N ALA A 32 -0.43 -10.43 5.08
CA ALA A 32 -1.36 -9.58 4.34
C ALA A 32 -1.11 -8.09 4.63
N GLY A 33 -0.10 -7.55 4.06
CA GLY A 33 0.21 -6.12 4.16
C GLY A 33 0.78 -5.57 2.87
N GLY A 34 0.91 -4.25 2.81
CA GLY A 34 1.46 -3.62 1.61
C GLY A 34 2.95 -3.91 1.41
N ALA A 35 3.72 -4.10 2.49
CA ALA A 35 5.13 -4.44 2.40
C ALA A 35 5.31 -5.88 1.90
N GLU A 36 4.50 -6.81 2.41
CA GLU A 36 4.48 -8.22 2.07
C GLU A 36 4.10 -8.42 0.60
N ARG A 37 3.04 -7.73 0.14
CA ARG A 37 2.63 -7.74 -1.27
C ARG A 37 3.76 -7.22 -2.17
N THR A 38 4.34 -6.06 -1.86
CA THR A 38 5.45 -5.48 -2.62
C THR A 38 6.68 -6.41 -2.66
N THR A 39 6.92 -7.19 -1.58
CA THR A 39 8.02 -8.17 -1.56
C THR A 39 7.79 -9.28 -2.58
N VAL A 40 6.56 -9.80 -2.67
CA VAL A 40 6.18 -10.83 -3.65
C VAL A 40 6.26 -10.27 -5.08
N ASP A 41 5.75 -9.05 -5.31
CA ASP A 41 5.72 -8.43 -6.63
C ASP A 41 7.14 -8.18 -7.17
N VAL A 42 8.04 -7.65 -6.33
CA VAL A 42 9.44 -7.44 -6.71
C VAL A 42 10.18 -8.77 -6.92
N ALA A 43 9.89 -9.80 -6.10
CA ALA A 43 10.47 -11.13 -6.31
C ALA A 43 10.03 -11.74 -7.64
N ALA A 44 8.75 -11.62 -7.98
CA ALA A 44 8.20 -12.09 -9.25
C ALA A 44 8.84 -11.37 -10.46
N ALA A 45 8.98 -10.04 -10.38
CA ALA A 45 9.60 -9.26 -11.44
C ALA A 45 11.09 -9.60 -11.62
N LEU A 46 11.82 -9.81 -10.54
CA LEU A 46 13.22 -10.24 -10.60
C LEU A 46 13.36 -11.64 -11.24
N ALA A 47 12.49 -12.58 -10.86
CA ALA A 47 12.46 -13.90 -11.45
C ALA A 47 12.15 -13.85 -12.96
N ALA A 48 11.17 -13.01 -13.36
CA ALA A 48 10.85 -12.78 -14.78
C ALA A 48 12.02 -12.16 -15.57
N ALA A 49 12.85 -11.32 -14.90
CA ALA A 49 14.08 -10.76 -15.49
C ALA A 49 15.27 -11.73 -15.51
N GLY A 50 15.08 -13.02 -15.18
CA GLY A 50 16.13 -14.05 -15.17
C GLY A 50 17.03 -14.05 -13.94
N GLY A 51 16.67 -13.26 -12.90
CA GLY A 51 17.36 -13.25 -11.62
C GLY A 51 16.81 -14.30 -10.65
N ARG A 52 17.58 -14.64 -9.62
CA ARG A 52 17.18 -15.53 -8.54
C ARG A 52 16.65 -14.72 -7.36
N ALA A 53 15.35 -14.78 -7.14
CA ALA A 53 14.65 -14.03 -6.10
C ALA A 53 14.50 -14.86 -4.82
N LEU A 54 15.28 -14.55 -3.78
CA LEU A 54 15.21 -15.20 -2.47
C LEU A 54 14.44 -14.31 -1.48
N VAL A 55 13.55 -14.91 -0.68
CA VAL A 55 12.83 -14.19 0.36
C VAL A 55 13.01 -14.90 1.71
N ALA A 56 13.75 -14.26 2.62
CA ALA A 56 14.01 -14.74 3.97
C ALA A 56 12.91 -14.21 4.93
N THR A 57 12.09 -15.10 5.48
CA THR A 57 10.95 -14.77 6.33
C THR A 57 10.54 -15.95 7.21
N GLU A 58 9.76 -15.71 8.28
CA GLU A 58 9.19 -16.78 9.10
C GLU A 58 8.11 -17.59 8.35
N GLY A 59 7.54 -17.03 7.27
CA GLY A 59 6.48 -17.62 6.46
C GLY A 59 5.27 -16.69 6.37
N GLY A 60 4.11 -17.23 5.99
CA GLY A 60 2.84 -16.52 5.88
C GLY A 60 2.01 -16.96 4.68
N ARG A 61 0.81 -16.41 4.57
CA ARG A 61 -0.19 -16.79 3.55
C ARG A 61 0.26 -16.56 2.10
N LEU A 62 1.17 -15.60 1.88
CA LEU A 62 1.66 -15.26 0.54
C LEU A 62 2.84 -16.13 0.08
N VAL A 63 3.33 -17.08 0.88
CA VAL A 63 4.44 -17.97 0.51
C VAL A 63 4.11 -18.80 -0.75
N GLY A 64 2.90 -19.36 -0.79
CA GLY A 64 2.46 -20.14 -1.96
C GLY A 64 2.44 -19.29 -3.26
N GLU A 65 1.96 -18.06 -3.17
CA GLU A 65 1.96 -17.12 -4.30
C GLU A 65 3.38 -16.70 -4.70
N LEU A 66 4.26 -16.43 -3.73
CA LEU A 66 5.67 -16.14 -3.99
C LEU A 66 6.31 -17.23 -4.82
N GLN A 67 6.13 -18.50 -4.42
CA GLN A 67 6.69 -19.66 -5.09
C GLN A 67 6.08 -19.89 -6.49
N ALA A 68 4.76 -19.72 -6.62
CA ALA A 68 4.07 -19.82 -7.91
C ALA A 68 4.55 -18.77 -8.92
N LYS A 69 5.05 -17.62 -8.44
CA LYS A 69 5.61 -16.53 -9.25
C LYS A 69 7.14 -16.60 -9.42
N GLY A 70 7.78 -17.74 -9.09
CA GLY A 70 9.21 -17.97 -9.29
C GLY A 70 10.12 -17.45 -8.18
N GLY A 71 9.58 -16.95 -7.06
CA GLY A 71 10.37 -16.60 -5.89
C GLY A 71 10.69 -17.80 -5.01
N HIS A 72 11.82 -17.77 -4.32
CA HIS A 72 12.25 -18.84 -3.41
C HIS A 72 12.11 -18.42 -1.95
N TRP A 73 11.24 -19.09 -1.21
CA TRP A 73 11.12 -18.89 0.22
C TRP A 73 12.23 -19.57 0.99
N LEU A 74 12.87 -18.82 1.88
CA LEU A 74 13.86 -19.31 2.84
C LEU A 74 13.33 -19.05 4.25
N ARG A 75 13.07 -20.12 5.01
CA ARG A 75 12.61 -19.97 6.39
C ARG A 75 13.71 -19.35 7.23
N PHE A 76 13.42 -18.17 7.81
CA PHE A 76 14.39 -17.42 8.60
C PHE A 76 13.68 -16.65 9.75
N PRO A 77 14.23 -16.62 10.98
CA PRO A 77 13.62 -15.96 12.14
C PRO A 77 13.81 -14.43 12.08
N ALA A 78 13.19 -13.80 11.05
CA ALA A 78 13.35 -12.40 10.72
C ALA A 78 12.56 -11.44 11.65
N ALA A 79 11.54 -11.93 12.37
CA ALA A 79 10.70 -11.10 13.24
C ALA A 79 11.34 -10.80 14.61
N SER A 80 12.42 -11.47 14.97
CA SER A 80 13.04 -11.35 16.30
C SER A 80 13.54 -9.93 16.58
N LYS A 81 13.14 -9.39 17.74
CA LYS A 81 13.60 -8.09 18.27
C LYS A 81 14.58 -8.23 19.44
N ASN A 82 14.91 -9.44 19.85
CA ASN A 82 15.88 -9.71 20.91
C ASN A 82 17.30 -9.46 20.38
N PRO A 83 18.11 -8.56 20.99
CA PRO A 83 19.44 -8.19 20.49
C PRO A 83 20.40 -9.38 20.33
N LEU A 84 20.42 -10.32 21.27
CA LEU A 84 21.27 -11.51 21.21
C LEU A 84 20.88 -12.43 20.06
N LYS A 85 19.56 -12.64 19.88
CA LYS A 85 19.05 -13.41 18.74
C LYS A 85 19.33 -12.70 17.42
N MET A 86 19.24 -11.37 17.38
CA MET A 86 19.56 -10.59 16.19
C MET A 86 21.06 -10.70 15.84
N ALA A 87 21.96 -10.64 16.81
CA ALA A 87 23.40 -10.85 16.59
C ALA A 87 23.67 -12.25 16.02
N LEU A 88 23.08 -13.29 16.61
CA LEU A 88 23.19 -14.65 16.11
C LEU A 88 22.58 -14.79 14.68
N ASN A 89 21.44 -14.18 14.44
CA ASN A 89 20.79 -14.16 13.14
C ASN A 89 21.64 -13.45 12.08
N THR A 90 22.43 -12.43 12.45
CA THR A 90 23.38 -11.79 11.54
C THR A 90 24.41 -12.78 11.01
N VAL A 91 24.97 -13.62 11.88
CA VAL A 91 25.94 -14.67 11.47
C VAL A 91 25.25 -15.72 10.59
N LYS A 92 24.05 -16.16 10.99
CA LYS A 92 23.27 -17.14 10.22
C LYS A 92 22.89 -16.59 8.83
N LEU A 93 22.48 -15.31 8.75
CA LEU A 93 22.14 -14.69 7.48
C LEU A 93 23.36 -14.54 6.57
N ALA A 94 24.51 -14.15 7.12
CA ALA A 94 25.76 -14.09 6.36
C ALA A 94 26.17 -15.46 5.79
N ALA A 95 26.07 -16.53 6.60
CA ALA A 95 26.31 -17.89 6.13
C ALA A 95 25.30 -18.33 5.06
N LEU A 96 24.02 -17.98 5.23
CA LEU A 96 22.98 -18.22 4.24
C LEU A 96 23.29 -17.50 2.92
N CYS A 97 23.61 -16.21 2.96
CA CYS A 97 23.95 -15.42 1.77
C CYS A 97 25.16 -16.01 1.04
N LYS A 98 26.19 -16.42 1.75
CA LYS A 98 27.38 -17.06 1.15
C LYS A 98 27.02 -18.39 0.48
N ARG A 99 26.23 -19.24 1.13
CA ARG A 99 25.80 -20.55 0.60
C ARG A 99 24.94 -20.39 -0.65
N GLU A 100 24.04 -19.41 -0.66
CA GLU A 100 23.11 -19.15 -1.75
C GLU A 100 23.72 -18.28 -2.88
N GLY A 101 24.94 -17.80 -2.75
CA GLY A 101 25.54 -16.90 -3.73
C GLY A 101 24.78 -15.57 -3.87
N VAL A 102 24.37 -14.96 -2.76
CA VAL A 102 23.64 -13.69 -2.78
C VAL A 102 24.55 -12.55 -3.20
N HIS A 103 24.09 -11.73 -4.13
CA HIS A 103 24.80 -10.56 -4.64
C HIS A 103 24.30 -9.23 -4.04
N LEU A 104 23.05 -9.18 -3.54
CA LEU A 104 22.43 -7.99 -2.96
C LEU A 104 21.42 -8.38 -1.87
N ILE A 105 21.36 -7.60 -0.78
CA ILE A 105 20.36 -7.78 0.28
C ILE A 105 19.42 -6.58 0.32
N HIS A 106 18.09 -6.83 0.32
CA HIS A 106 17.06 -5.81 0.44
C HIS A 106 16.18 -6.02 1.68
N ALA A 107 16.26 -5.13 2.67
CA ALA A 107 15.46 -5.19 3.87
C ALA A 107 14.16 -4.37 3.76
N ARG A 108 13.05 -5.00 4.18
CA ARG A 108 11.69 -4.44 4.09
C ARG A 108 11.11 -4.04 5.46
N SER A 109 11.83 -4.23 6.55
CA SER A 109 11.37 -3.90 7.90
C SER A 109 12.55 -3.73 8.86
N ARG A 110 12.33 -2.98 9.94
CA ARG A 110 13.39 -2.52 10.88
C ARG A 110 14.17 -3.64 11.56
N ALA A 111 13.48 -4.60 12.18
CA ALA A 111 14.16 -5.68 12.92
C ALA A 111 15.05 -6.51 11.99
N PRO A 112 14.55 -7.04 10.86
CA PRO A 112 15.41 -7.75 9.91
C PRO A 112 16.45 -6.85 9.24
N ALA A 113 16.22 -5.53 9.13
CA ALA A 113 17.20 -4.62 8.55
C ALA A 113 18.50 -4.52 9.38
N TRP A 114 18.44 -4.57 10.71
CA TRP A 114 19.64 -4.63 11.54
C TRP A 114 20.45 -5.90 11.29
N VAL A 115 19.78 -7.04 11.18
CA VAL A 115 20.38 -8.34 10.84
C VAL A 115 20.99 -8.30 9.44
N ALA A 116 20.27 -7.76 8.48
CA ALA A 116 20.68 -7.65 7.08
C ALA A 116 21.87 -6.69 6.90
N LEU A 117 21.86 -5.53 7.56
CA LEU A 117 22.98 -4.58 7.55
C LEU A 117 24.27 -5.24 8.05
N GLY A 118 24.19 -5.95 9.19
CA GLY A 118 25.36 -6.64 9.74
C GLY A 118 25.89 -7.74 8.80
N ALA A 119 25.02 -8.50 8.16
CA ALA A 119 25.39 -9.53 7.19
C ALA A 119 25.97 -8.91 5.91
N ALA A 120 25.33 -7.87 5.35
CA ALA A 120 25.80 -7.16 4.16
C ALA A 120 27.20 -6.57 4.35
N ARG A 121 27.42 -5.85 5.45
CA ARG A 121 28.74 -5.25 5.77
C ARG A 121 29.83 -6.32 5.97
N ARG A 122 29.47 -7.46 6.59
CA ARG A 122 30.41 -8.57 6.79
C ARG A 122 30.85 -9.23 5.46
N LEU A 123 29.98 -9.22 4.47
CA LEU A 123 30.21 -9.86 3.17
C LEU A 123 30.62 -8.90 2.05
N GLY A 124 30.60 -7.58 2.31
CA GLY A 124 30.82 -6.57 1.28
C GLY A 124 29.67 -6.48 0.24
N LEU A 125 28.45 -6.90 0.60
CA LEU A 125 27.31 -6.90 -0.31
C LEU A 125 26.58 -5.55 -0.30
N PRO A 126 26.07 -5.09 -1.46
CA PRO A 126 25.13 -3.98 -1.53
C PRO A 126 23.90 -4.21 -0.65
N PHE A 127 23.45 -3.15 0.03
CA PHE A 127 22.33 -3.19 0.97
C PHE A 127 21.28 -2.14 0.61
N VAL A 128 20.06 -2.58 0.30
CA VAL A 128 18.91 -1.73 0.00
C VAL A 128 17.90 -1.79 1.14
N THR A 129 17.25 -0.69 1.43
CA THR A 129 16.12 -0.62 2.37
C THR A 129 14.92 0.03 1.73
N THR A 130 13.70 -0.39 2.09
CA THR A 130 12.46 0.30 1.70
C THR A 130 11.66 0.70 2.93
N TYR A 131 11.35 1.99 3.05
CA TYR A 131 10.39 2.51 4.01
C TYR A 131 8.97 2.26 3.53
N HIS A 132 8.19 1.49 4.30
CA HIS A 132 6.80 1.17 4.00
C HIS A 132 5.77 1.97 4.80
N GLY A 133 6.20 2.85 5.70
CA GLY A 133 5.32 3.66 6.55
C GLY A 133 6.06 4.73 7.32
N SER A 134 5.33 5.67 7.90
CA SER A 134 5.88 6.59 8.89
C SER A 134 6.14 5.84 10.19
N TYR A 135 7.38 5.77 10.62
CA TYR A 135 7.72 5.15 11.89
C TYR A 135 7.50 6.13 13.03
N SER A 136 6.57 5.82 13.93
CA SER A 136 6.32 6.61 15.14
C SER A 136 7.50 6.50 16.13
N GLY A 137 7.80 7.61 16.79
CA GLY A 137 8.78 7.70 17.88
C GLY A 137 9.87 8.73 17.61
N ARG A 138 9.76 9.84 18.34
CA ARG A 138 10.72 10.96 18.31
C ARG A 138 11.74 10.90 19.46
N THR A 139 11.76 9.82 20.27
CA THR A 139 12.70 9.64 21.38
C THR A 139 14.01 8.99 20.91
N GLY A 140 15.17 9.37 21.47
CA GLY A 140 16.50 8.99 21.00
C GLY A 140 16.70 7.50 20.70
N VAL A 141 16.27 6.59 21.58
CA VAL A 141 16.40 5.14 21.38
C VAL A 141 15.55 4.65 20.18
N LYS A 142 14.33 5.18 20.01
CA LYS A 142 13.48 4.79 18.87
C LYS A 142 13.99 5.38 17.55
N VAL A 143 14.51 6.60 17.58
CA VAL A 143 15.17 7.23 16.42
C VAL A 143 16.37 6.38 15.99
N LEU A 144 17.23 5.99 16.91
CA LEU A 144 18.36 5.10 16.65
C LEU A 144 17.91 3.75 16.08
N TYR A 145 16.90 3.11 16.68
CA TYR A 145 16.37 1.84 16.18
C TYR A 145 15.79 1.96 14.77
N ASN A 146 15.11 3.07 14.46
CA ASN A 146 14.54 3.32 13.15
C ASN A 146 15.60 3.69 12.11
N SER A 147 16.75 4.26 12.52
CA SER A 147 17.81 4.74 11.62
C SER A 147 18.37 3.64 10.71
N VAL A 148 18.27 2.36 11.09
CA VAL A 148 18.73 1.25 10.25
C VAL A 148 18.12 1.27 8.85
N MET A 149 16.86 1.70 8.75
CA MET A 149 16.19 1.79 7.46
C MET A 149 16.74 2.92 6.56
N ALA A 150 17.43 3.91 7.15
CA ALA A 150 18.14 4.97 6.42
C ALA A 150 19.61 4.63 6.09
N ARG A 151 20.11 3.45 6.50
CA ARG A 151 21.52 3.04 6.35
C ARG A 151 21.77 2.16 5.12
N GLY A 152 20.79 2.00 4.22
CA GLY A 152 20.99 1.34 2.94
C GLY A 152 22.01 2.08 2.07
N ASP A 153 22.71 1.37 1.18
CA ASP A 153 23.49 2.00 0.11
C ASP A 153 22.53 2.70 -0.90
N VAL A 154 21.29 2.20 -1.02
CA VAL A 154 20.12 2.93 -1.51
C VAL A 154 18.97 2.78 -0.53
N VAL A 155 18.29 3.89 -0.26
CA VAL A 155 17.13 3.98 0.64
C VAL A 155 15.90 4.33 -0.20
N ILE A 156 14.96 3.41 -0.35
CA ILE A 156 13.73 3.60 -1.10
C ILE A 156 12.65 4.16 -0.16
N ALA A 157 12.10 5.32 -0.51
CA ALA A 157 10.91 5.90 0.10
C ALA A 157 9.70 5.67 -0.82
N ASN A 158 8.58 5.23 -0.25
CA ASN A 158 7.36 4.93 -1.01
C ASN A 158 6.52 6.16 -1.38
N SER A 159 6.98 7.37 -1.03
CA SER A 159 6.39 8.67 -1.37
C SER A 159 7.39 9.79 -1.10
N ARG A 160 7.15 10.99 -1.66
CA ARG A 160 7.94 12.20 -1.34
C ARG A 160 7.75 12.60 0.12
N TYR A 161 6.53 12.45 0.66
CA TYR A 161 6.27 12.65 2.09
C TYR A 161 7.17 11.77 2.95
N THR A 162 7.23 10.47 2.66
CA THR A 162 8.12 9.54 3.37
C THR A 162 9.60 9.91 3.19
N ALA A 163 10.00 10.33 2.00
CA ALA A 163 11.35 10.81 1.74
C ALA A 163 11.72 12.02 2.59
N SER A 164 10.83 13.03 2.65
CA SER A 164 11.03 14.21 3.49
C SER A 164 11.12 13.85 4.98
N LEU A 165 10.29 12.92 5.44
CA LEU A 165 10.33 12.43 6.82
C LEU A 165 11.65 11.73 7.15
N ILE A 166 12.16 10.90 6.24
CA ILE A 166 13.46 10.23 6.39
C ILE A 166 14.58 11.26 6.47
N GLN A 167 14.55 12.26 5.59
CA GLN A 167 15.57 13.32 5.53
C GLN A 167 15.57 14.19 6.78
N GLN A 168 14.39 14.46 7.36
CA GLN A 168 14.27 15.21 8.62
C GLN A 168 14.79 14.41 9.83
N LEU A 169 14.51 13.11 9.89
CA LEU A 169 14.83 12.27 11.05
C LEU A 169 16.24 11.68 10.98
N HIS A 170 16.77 11.45 9.78
CA HIS A 170 18.03 10.72 9.54
C HIS A 170 18.85 11.37 8.42
N PRO A 171 19.15 12.70 8.49
CA PRO A 171 19.83 13.41 7.41
C PRO A 171 21.23 12.86 7.13
N ALA A 172 21.97 12.47 8.17
CA ALA A 172 23.32 11.93 8.05
C ALA A 172 23.36 10.53 7.44
N GLU A 173 22.36 9.71 7.73
CA GLU A 173 22.28 8.33 7.25
C GLU A 173 21.71 8.22 5.84
N ALA A 174 20.69 9.03 5.49
CA ALA A 174 20.03 8.94 4.19
C ALA A 174 20.82 9.65 3.09
N GLY A 175 21.20 10.92 3.29
CA GLY A 175 21.98 11.72 2.33
C GLY A 175 21.45 11.60 0.88
N ASP A 176 22.38 11.47 -0.08
CA ASP A 176 22.06 11.32 -1.51
C ASP A 176 21.59 9.92 -1.91
N ARG A 177 21.53 8.98 -0.96
CA ARG A 177 21.12 7.59 -1.20
C ARG A 177 19.62 7.40 -1.31
N LEU A 178 18.84 8.47 -1.03
CA LEU A 178 17.38 8.43 -1.03
C LEU A 178 16.83 8.41 -2.45
N ARG A 179 15.92 7.47 -2.71
CA ARG A 179 15.18 7.35 -3.98
C ARG A 179 13.70 7.26 -3.66
N VAL A 180 12.87 8.01 -4.39
CA VAL A 180 11.41 7.89 -4.30
C VAL A 180 10.96 6.89 -5.35
N ILE A 181 10.39 5.77 -4.89
CA ILE A 181 9.74 4.77 -5.73
C ILE A 181 8.35 4.55 -5.15
N TYR A 182 7.34 5.09 -5.82
CA TYR A 182 5.95 4.97 -5.38
C TYR A 182 5.51 3.51 -5.35
N ARG A 183 4.54 3.19 -4.50
CA ARG A 183 3.90 1.87 -4.53
C ARG A 183 3.13 1.68 -5.81
N GLY A 184 3.23 0.48 -6.36
CA GLY A 184 2.49 0.07 -7.54
C GLY A 184 1.13 -0.52 -7.21
N THR A 185 0.20 -0.33 -8.14
CA THR A 185 -1.12 -0.96 -8.18
C THR A 185 -1.17 -1.86 -9.41
N ASP A 186 -1.65 -3.08 -9.22
CA ASP A 186 -1.88 -4.02 -10.32
C ASP A 186 -3.07 -3.54 -11.17
N LEU A 187 -2.76 -2.92 -12.30
CA LEU A 187 -3.76 -2.36 -13.21
C LEU A 187 -4.53 -3.42 -14.00
N SER A 188 -4.13 -4.69 -13.96
CA SER A 188 -4.89 -5.80 -14.53
C SER A 188 -6.02 -6.22 -13.58
N ALA A 189 -5.72 -6.29 -12.29
CA ALA A 189 -6.69 -6.59 -11.24
C ALA A 189 -7.64 -5.40 -10.99
N PHE A 190 -7.09 -4.17 -10.92
CA PHE A 190 -7.86 -2.93 -10.72
C PHE A 190 -8.24 -2.27 -12.07
N ASN A 191 -8.81 -3.07 -12.97
CA ASN A 191 -9.31 -2.63 -14.27
C ASN A 191 -10.84 -2.64 -14.27
N PRO A 192 -11.52 -1.53 -14.66
CA PRO A 192 -12.97 -1.50 -14.76
C PRO A 192 -13.58 -2.61 -15.63
N HIS A 193 -12.86 -3.05 -16.66
CA HIS A 193 -13.30 -4.10 -17.59
C HIS A 193 -13.11 -5.52 -17.03
N SER A 194 -12.21 -5.73 -16.06
CA SER A 194 -11.99 -7.04 -15.42
C SER A 194 -12.96 -7.31 -14.27
N VAL A 195 -13.73 -6.30 -13.83
CA VAL A 195 -14.71 -6.43 -12.75
C VAL A 195 -16.10 -6.57 -13.35
N GLY A 196 -16.52 -7.81 -13.54
CA GLY A 196 -17.85 -8.11 -14.08
C GLY A 196 -18.99 -7.68 -13.14
N PRO A 197 -20.18 -7.30 -13.71
CA PRO A 197 -21.31 -6.81 -12.93
C PRO A 197 -21.78 -7.83 -11.87
N GLY A 198 -21.75 -9.12 -12.16
CA GLY A 198 -22.16 -10.17 -11.21
C GLY A 198 -21.33 -10.20 -9.92
N ARG A 199 -20.01 -9.88 -9.97
CA ARG A 199 -19.17 -9.75 -8.78
C ARG A 199 -19.61 -8.57 -7.92
N VAL A 200 -19.91 -7.44 -8.54
CA VAL A 200 -20.38 -6.22 -7.87
C VAL A 200 -21.74 -6.46 -7.21
N GLU A 201 -22.68 -7.07 -7.94
CA GLU A 201 -24.03 -7.39 -7.42
C GLU A 201 -23.98 -8.40 -6.27
N ALA A 202 -23.14 -9.46 -6.37
CA ALA A 202 -22.96 -10.43 -5.32
C ALA A 202 -22.45 -9.76 -4.04
N LEU A 203 -21.50 -8.83 -4.18
CA LEU A 203 -20.91 -8.09 -3.04
C LEU A 203 -21.94 -7.13 -2.43
N ARG A 204 -22.71 -6.39 -3.25
CA ARG A 204 -23.78 -5.51 -2.75
C ARG A 204 -24.85 -6.28 -1.99
N ARG A 205 -25.26 -7.47 -2.49
CA ARG A 205 -26.17 -8.36 -1.75
C ARG A 205 -25.60 -8.82 -0.42
N ALA A 206 -24.32 -9.26 -0.42
CA ALA A 206 -23.64 -9.68 0.82
C ALA A 206 -23.54 -8.54 1.85
N TRP A 207 -23.49 -7.30 1.40
CA TRP A 207 -23.49 -6.10 2.25
C TRP A 207 -24.89 -5.58 2.60
N ASN A 208 -25.94 -6.23 2.15
CA ASN A 208 -27.32 -5.78 2.29
C ASN A 208 -27.53 -4.34 1.74
N VAL A 209 -26.99 -4.09 0.55
CA VAL A 209 -27.04 -2.80 -0.14
C VAL A 209 -27.86 -2.94 -1.40
N GLU A 210 -29.00 -2.25 -1.45
CA GLU A 210 -29.92 -2.26 -2.58
C GLU A 210 -29.36 -1.50 -3.81
N PRO A 211 -29.85 -1.80 -5.03
CA PRO A 211 -29.35 -1.15 -6.27
C PRO A 211 -29.41 0.38 -6.24
N HIS A 212 -30.43 0.96 -5.61
CA HIS A 212 -30.62 2.42 -5.53
C HIS A 212 -29.68 3.09 -4.51
N HIS A 213 -29.12 2.35 -3.54
CA HIS A 213 -28.26 2.94 -2.53
C HIS A 213 -27.00 3.60 -3.10
N ARG A 214 -26.69 4.78 -2.60
CA ARG A 214 -25.48 5.55 -2.88
C ARG A 214 -24.42 5.17 -1.86
N VAL A 215 -23.50 4.30 -2.25
CA VAL A 215 -22.52 3.68 -1.34
C VAL A 215 -21.32 4.58 -1.12
N VAL A 216 -21.07 4.97 0.12
CA VAL A 216 -19.79 5.50 0.59
C VAL A 216 -19.01 4.36 1.23
N LEU A 217 -17.88 3.98 0.65
CA LEU A 217 -17.05 2.88 1.13
C LEU A 217 -15.82 3.41 1.88
N LEU A 218 -15.59 2.95 3.10
CA LEU A 218 -14.32 3.05 3.79
C LEU A 218 -13.70 1.67 3.88
N ALA A 219 -12.65 1.44 3.09
CA ALA A 219 -11.93 0.17 3.03
C ALA A 219 -10.59 0.27 3.79
N ALA A 220 -10.62 -0.06 5.08
CA ALA A 220 -9.46 0.03 5.96
C ALA A 220 -9.62 -0.86 7.19
N ARG A 221 -8.49 -1.25 7.78
CA ARG A 221 -8.48 -1.94 9.10
C ARG A 221 -9.24 -1.09 10.13
N LEU A 222 -9.97 -1.73 11.02
CA LEU A 222 -10.70 -1.07 12.10
C LEU A 222 -9.69 -0.55 13.15
N THR A 223 -9.16 0.66 12.91
CA THR A 223 -8.25 1.37 13.80
C THR A 223 -8.63 2.84 13.85
N ALA A 224 -8.51 3.48 15.02
CA ALA A 224 -8.98 4.84 15.24
C ALA A 224 -8.42 5.85 14.23
N TRP A 225 -7.14 5.73 13.88
CA TRP A 225 -6.47 6.65 12.98
C TRP A 225 -6.98 6.59 11.51
N LYS A 226 -7.76 5.54 11.14
CA LYS A 226 -8.38 5.43 9.81
C LYS A 226 -9.67 6.26 9.67
N GLY A 227 -10.09 6.96 10.73
CA GLY A 227 -11.13 7.98 10.66
C GLY A 227 -12.57 7.47 10.54
N HIS A 228 -12.85 6.22 10.97
CA HIS A 228 -14.22 5.68 10.98
C HIS A 228 -15.20 6.59 11.73
N ARG A 229 -14.78 7.15 12.88
CA ARG A 229 -15.61 8.12 13.64
C ARG A 229 -15.91 9.36 12.82
N CYS A 230 -14.91 9.93 12.16
CA CYS A 230 -15.08 11.10 11.29
C CYS A 230 -16.09 10.84 10.18
N LEU A 231 -16.04 9.65 9.55
CA LEU A 231 -17.00 9.26 8.52
C LEU A 231 -18.42 9.06 9.07
N ILE A 232 -18.59 8.50 10.27
CA ILE A 232 -19.90 8.32 10.90
C ILE A 232 -20.51 9.68 11.25
N GLU A 233 -19.71 10.62 11.78
CA GLU A 233 -20.17 11.99 12.03
C GLU A 233 -20.54 12.71 10.72
N ALA A 234 -19.74 12.55 9.67
CA ALA A 234 -20.07 13.08 8.34
C ALA A 234 -21.38 12.48 7.79
N ALA A 235 -21.60 11.18 7.97
CA ALA A 235 -22.84 10.52 7.56
C ALA A 235 -24.07 11.05 8.30
N ALA A 236 -23.94 11.38 9.59
CA ALA A 236 -25.00 12.00 10.36
C ALA A 236 -25.37 13.39 9.80
N LEU A 237 -24.37 14.20 9.44
CA LEU A 237 -24.57 15.49 8.81
C LEU A 237 -25.24 15.36 7.43
N MET A 238 -24.79 14.42 6.60
CA MET A 238 -25.36 14.14 5.28
C MET A 238 -26.83 13.73 5.39
N ARG A 239 -27.16 12.87 6.37
CA ARG A 239 -28.55 12.48 6.64
C ARG A 239 -29.42 13.68 7.06
N GLN A 240 -28.91 14.54 7.96
CA GLN A 240 -29.60 15.78 8.38
C GLN A 240 -29.81 16.72 7.20
N GLN A 241 -28.92 16.77 6.24
CA GLN A 241 -29.03 17.55 5.02
C GLN A 241 -29.96 16.90 3.96
N GLY A 242 -30.54 15.75 4.25
CA GLY A 242 -31.48 15.06 3.37
C GLY A 242 -30.82 14.35 2.18
N VAL A 243 -29.56 13.95 2.27
CA VAL A 243 -28.92 13.15 1.20
C VAL A 243 -29.67 11.81 1.07
N PRO A 244 -30.29 11.51 -0.09
CA PRO A 244 -31.14 10.33 -0.24
C PRO A 244 -30.30 9.06 -0.41
N ASP A 245 -30.92 7.92 -0.08
CA ASP A 245 -30.44 6.57 -0.39
C ASP A 245 -29.00 6.30 0.09
N LEU A 246 -28.58 6.91 1.19
CA LEU A 246 -27.21 6.81 1.71
C LEU A 246 -26.95 5.44 2.34
N ALA A 247 -25.85 4.80 1.93
CA ALA A 247 -25.30 3.62 2.58
C ALA A 247 -23.80 3.82 2.85
N ILE A 248 -23.41 3.71 4.10
CA ILE A 248 -22.00 3.76 4.52
C ILE A 248 -21.52 2.34 4.77
N VAL A 249 -20.51 1.90 4.04
CA VAL A 249 -19.94 0.56 4.19
C VAL A 249 -18.54 0.66 4.78
N LEU A 250 -18.35 0.04 5.95
CA LEU A 250 -17.07 -0.07 6.63
C LEU A 250 -16.51 -1.49 6.39
N ALA A 251 -15.57 -1.60 5.45
CA ALA A 251 -14.94 -2.87 5.08
C ALA A 251 -13.53 -2.96 5.67
N GLY A 252 -13.34 -3.82 6.65
CA GLY A 252 -12.05 -4.02 7.29
C GLY A 252 -12.08 -4.97 8.48
N ASP A 253 -10.93 -5.57 8.76
CA ASP A 253 -10.73 -6.50 9.87
C ASP A 253 -10.39 -5.72 11.15
N PRO A 254 -11.05 -6.00 12.27
CA PRO A 254 -10.72 -5.43 13.57
C PRO A 254 -9.39 -5.93 14.13
N GLN A 255 -8.88 -7.06 13.65
CA GLN A 255 -7.63 -7.67 14.13
C GLN A 255 -7.60 -7.83 15.67
N GLY A 256 -8.72 -8.28 16.25
CA GLY A 256 -8.89 -8.47 17.68
C GLY A 256 -9.17 -7.19 18.50
N ARG A 257 -9.38 -6.03 17.87
CA ARG A 257 -9.69 -4.75 18.55
C ARG A 257 -11.19 -4.62 18.85
N THR A 258 -11.74 -5.54 19.62
CA THR A 258 -13.18 -5.59 19.94
C THR A 258 -13.70 -4.37 20.70
N SER A 259 -12.83 -3.65 21.44
CA SER A 259 -13.22 -2.40 22.11
C SER A 259 -13.54 -1.30 21.10
N TYR A 260 -12.76 -1.18 20.05
CA TYR A 260 -13.00 -0.19 19.01
C TYR A 260 -14.22 -0.52 18.14
N GLU A 261 -14.51 -1.81 17.91
CA GLU A 261 -15.75 -2.22 17.26
C GLU A 261 -16.97 -1.75 18.03
N ARG A 262 -17.00 -2.04 19.36
CA ARG A 262 -18.10 -1.61 20.23
C ARG A 262 -18.25 -0.08 20.28
N GLU A 263 -17.15 0.65 20.26
CA GLU A 263 -17.15 2.12 20.18
C GLU A 263 -17.84 2.61 18.89
N ILE A 264 -17.50 2.00 17.75
CA ILE A 264 -18.10 2.32 16.46
C ILE A 264 -19.60 2.02 16.45
N ASP A 265 -20.00 0.84 16.93
CA ASP A 265 -21.42 0.44 17.00
C ASP A 265 -22.22 1.39 17.91
N ALA A 266 -21.69 1.74 19.07
CA ALA A 266 -22.30 2.71 19.98
C ALA A 266 -22.46 4.10 19.33
N LEU A 267 -21.46 4.56 18.56
CA LEU A 267 -21.53 5.83 17.85
C LEU A 267 -22.59 5.79 16.75
N VAL A 268 -22.69 4.70 15.99
CA VAL A 268 -23.72 4.51 14.95
C VAL A 268 -25.11 4.63 15.55
N ALA A 269 -25.38 3.92 16.66
CA ALA A 269 -26.65 3.97 17.38
C ALA A 269 -26.94 5.37 17.94
N ALA A 270 -25.94 6.00 18.59
CA ALA A 270 -26.09 7.35 19.15
C ALA A 270 -26.40 8.43 18.09
N ARG A 271 -25.98 8.23 16.83
CA ARG A 271 -26.30 9.11 15.70
C ARG A 271 -27.55 8.67 14.93
N GLY A 272 -28.22 7.59 15.35
CA GLY A 272 -29.40 7.05 14.69
C GLY A 272 -29.13 6.57 13.27
N LEU A 273 -27.93 6.04 12.99
CA LEU A 273 -27.50 5.60 11.67
C LEU A 273 -27.65 4.08 11.47
N ASP A 274 -28.43 3.43 12.36
CA ASP A 274 -28.77 2.02 12.17
C ASP A 274 -29.45 1.81 10.82
N GLY A 275 -29.02 0.76 10.11
CA GLY A 275 -29.48 0.51 8.74
C GLY A 275 -28.85 1.39 7.64
N ILE A 276 -28.14 2.48 7.98
CA ILE A 276 -27.34 3.28 7.04
C ILE A 276 -25.89 2.84 7.07
N VAL A 277 -25.29 2.68 8.25
CA VAL A 277 -23.91 2.21 8.40
C VAL A 277 -23.89 0.68 8.52
N ARG A 278 -23.05 0.06 7.73
CA ARG A 278 -22.87 -1.40 7.67
C ARG A 278 -21.39 -1.74 7.88
N ARG A 279 -21.08 -2.48 8.93
CA ARG A 279 -19.77 -3.12 9.10
C ARG A 279 -19.80 -4.49 8.44
N VAL A 280 -18.99 -4.69 7.41
CA VAL A 280 -19.04 -5.90 6.58
C VAL A 280 -17.85 -6.84 6.79
N GLY A 281 -16.97 -6.51 7.75
CA GLY A 281 -15.77 -7.31 8.02
C GLY A 281 -14.72 -7.23 6.92
N HIS A 282 -13.89 -8.26 6.82
CA HIS A 282 -12.83 -8.34 5.82
C HIS A 282 -13.42 -8.57 4.41
N CYS A 283 -13.02 -7.73 3.48
CA CYS A 283 -13.37 -7.89 2.06
C CYS A 283 -12.16 -8.43 1.28
N THR A 284 -12.32 -9.55 0.62
CA THR A 284 -11.27 -10.19 -0.19
C THR A 284 -11.29 -9.70 -1.65
N ASP A 285 -12.45 -9.31 -2.17
CA ASP A 285 -12.62 -8.80 -3.53
C ASP A 285 -12.63 -7.26 -3.55
N MET A 286 -11.47 -6.66 -3.36
CA MET A 286 -11.31 -5.21 -3.33
C MET A 286 -11.65 -4.53 -4.66
N PRO A 287 -11.31 -5.07 -5.85
CA PRO A 287 -11.75 -4.49 -7.10
C PRO A 287 -13.28 -4.38 -7.22
N ALA A 288 -14.02 -5.43 -6.86
CA ALA A 288 -15.48 -5.37 -6.85
C ALA A 288 -16.01 -4.41 -5.77
N ALA A 289 -15.35 -4.33 -4.60
CA ALA A 289 -15.72 -3.40 -3.52
C ALA A 289 -15.64 -1.94 -3.97
N PHE A 290 -14.55 -1.55 -4.63
CA PHE A 290 -14.42 -0.18 -5.14
C PHE A 290 -15.39 0.11 -6.28
N ARG A 291 -15.70 -0.87 -7.14
CA ARG A 291 -16.72 -0.72 -8.19
C ARG A 291 -18.14 -0.69 -7.64
N ALA A 292 -18.42 -1.33 -6.50
CA ALA A 292 -19.71 -1.27 -5.81
C ALA A 292 -19.96 0.11 -5.15
N ALA A 293 -18.90 0.86 -4.89
CA ALA A 293 -18.98 2.16 -4.24
C ALA A 293 -19.34 3.29 -5.22
N SER A 294 -20.16 4.23 -4.78
CA SER A 294 -20.43 5.51 -5.46
C SER A 294 -19.28 6.49 -5.21
N VAL A 295 -18.65 6.40 -4.04
CA VAL A 295 -17.48 7.16 -3.64
C VAL A 295 -16.71 6.38 -2.56
N VAL A 296 -15.38 6.47 -2.57
CA VAL A 296 -14.52 5.90 -1.54
C VAL A 296 -14.02 7.00 -0.61
N ALA A 297 -14.18 6.80 0.70
CA ALA A 297 -13.68 7.71 1.72
C ALA A 297 -12.38 7.17 2.34
N VAL A 298 -11.36 8.01 2.45
CA VAL A 298 -10.10 7.72 3.15
C VAL A 298 -9.84 8.84 4.18
N PRO A 299 -10.67 8.93 5.24
CA PRO A 299 -10.66 10.04 6.19
C PRO A 299 -9.65 9.83 7.32
N SER A 300 -8.45 9.37 7.01
CA SER A 300 -7.39 9.10 7.99
C SER A 300 -7.04 10.35 8.78
N ILE A 301 -6.92 10.22 10.12
CA ILE A 301 -6.58 11.32 11.03
C ILE A 301 -5.10 11.36 11.41
N GLU A 302 -4.34 10.38 10.94
CA GLU A 302 -2.88 10.36 10.99
C GLU A 302 -2.32 10.23 9.57
N PRO A 303 -1.08 10.68 9.31
CA PRO A 303 -0.50 10.68 7.97
C PRO A 303 -0.40 9.30 7.33
N GLU A 304 -0.98 9.16 6.14
CA GLU A 304 -0.77 7.99 5.29
C GLU A 304 0.61 8.07 4.63
N ALA A 305 1.32 6.95 4.59
CA ALA A 305 2.60 6.87 3.88
C ALA A 305 2.44 6.78 2.35
N PHE A 306 1.24 6.43 1.87
CA PHE A 306 0.94 6.37 0.43
C PHE A 306 -0.57 6.54 0.13
N GLY A 307 -1.48 5.84 0.84
CA GLY A 307 -2.92 5.91 0.58
C GLY A 307 -3.40 4.91 -0.48
N ARG A 308 -3.04 3.64 -0.36
CA ARG A 308 -3.36 2.58 -1.35
C ARG A 308 -4.83 2.54 -1.78
N SER A 309 -5.77 2.60 -0.82
CA SER A 309 -7.20 2.51 -1.14
C SER A 309 -7.66 3.63 -2.07
N ALA A 310 -7.08 4.84 -1.95
CA ALA A 310 -7.40 5.95 -2.83
C ALA A 310 -6.87 5.70 -4.25
N VAL A 311 -5.65 5.17 -4.39
CA VAL A 311 -5.05 4.87 -5.71
C VAL A 311 -5.79 3.72 -6.39
N GLU A 312 -6.09 2.64 -5.66
CA GLU A 312 -6.83 1.48 -6.17
C GLU A 312 -8.26 1.84 -6.62
N ALA A 313 -8.95 2.71 -5.86
CA ALA A 313 -10.26 3.23 -6.26
C ALA A 313 -10.18 4.11 -7.52
N GLN A 314 -9.19 4.99 -7.61
CA GLN A 314 -8.93 5.82 -8.79
C GLN A 314 -8.60 4.98 -10.03
N ALA A 315 -7.87 3.87 -9.90
CA ALA A 315 -7.59 2.94 -10.99
C ALA A 315 -8.87 2.38 -11.61
N LEU A 316 -9.91 2.18 -10.81
CA LEU A 316 -11.24 1.73 -11.24
C LEU A 316 -12.16 2.88 -11.66
N GLY A 317 -11.69 4.13 -11.60
CA GLY A 317 -12.48 5.32 -11.93
C GLY A 317 -13.51 5.68 -10.85
N THR A 318 -13.42 5.11 -9.65
CA THR A 318 -14.31 5.44 -8.55
C THR A 318 -13.87 6.74 -7.88
N PRO A 319 -14.75 7.72 -7.67
CA PRO A 319 -14.45 8.97 -6.98
C PRO A 319 -13.89 8.72 -5.58
N VAL A 320 -12.95 9.57 -5.15
CA VAL A 320 -12.35 9.47 -3.81
C VAL A 320 -12.43 10.79 -3.05
N VAL A 321 -12.75 10.71 -1.76
CA VAL A 321 -12.64 11.82 -0.81
C VAL A 321 -11.68 11.41 0.29
N VAL A 322 -10.62 12.19 0.51
CA VAL A 322 -9.49 11.81 1.35
C VAL A 322 -9.09 12.94 2.29
N SER A 323 -8.51 12.60 3.43
CA SER A 323 -7.87 13.61 4.28
C SER A 323 -6.61 14.16 3.63
N ASP A 324 -6.43 15.48 3.64
CA ASP A 324 -5.25 16.19 3.12
C ASP A 324 -4.07 16.05 4.08
N LEU A 325 -3.49 14.86 4.15
CA LEU A 325 -2.49 14.53 5.16
C LEU A 325 -1.50 13.46 4.66
N GLY A 326 -0.21 13.65 4.98
CA GLY A 326 0.83 12.69 4.62
C GLY A 326 1.13 12.68 3.12
N ALA A 327 1.15 11.49 2.53
CA ALA A 327 1.41 11.30 1.10
C ALA A 327 0.16 11.44 0.21
N VAL A 328 -1.01 11.65 0.79
CA VAL A 328 -2.27 11.71 0.02
C VAL A 328 -2.28 12.81 -1.03
N PRO A 329 -1.72 14.03 -0.80
CA PRO A 329 -1.60 15.05 -1.83
C PRO A 329 -0.83 14.61 -3.09
N GLU A 330 0.03 13.61 -2.96
CA GLU A 330 0.79 13.06 -4.10
C GLU A 330 -0.05 12.08 -4.93
N THR A 331 -1.06 11.45 -4.31
CA THR A 331 -1.87 10.39 -4.94
C THR A 331 -3.25 10.88 -5.38
N VAL A 332 -3.75 11.96 -4.82
CA VAL A 332 -5.04 12.56 -5.16
C VAL A 332 -4.88 14.04 -5.47
N LEU A 333 -4.96 14.37 -6.74
CA LEU A 333 -4.84 15.76 -7.20
C LEU A 333 -6.15 16.51 -6.91
N ALA A 334 -6.03 17.66 -6.26
CA ALA A 334 -7.15 18.54 -5.94
C ALA A 334 -6.67 20.00 -5.80
N PRO A 335 -7.57 20.99 -5.80
CA PRO A 335 -7.20 22.35 -5.45
C PRO A 335 -6.54 22.43 -4.05
N PRO A 336 -5.56 23.32 -3.81
CA PRO A 336 -5.08 24.36 -4.76
C PRO A 336 -4.03 23.88 -5.77
N ASP A 337 -3.51 22.64 -5.67
CA ASP A 337 -2.38 22.16 -6.49
C ASP A 337 -2.76 22.03 -7.98
N VAL A 338 -4.03 21.77 -8.26
CA VAL A 338 -4.58 21.73 -9.62
C VAL A 338 -5.94 22.44 -9.66
N PRO A 339 -6.35 22.99 -10.82
CA PRO A 339 -7.70 23.52 -11.00
C PRO A 339 -8.76 22.46 -10.73
N ALA A 340 -9.94 22.87 -10.24
CA ALA A 340 -11.04 21.96 -9.91
C ALA A 340 -11.43 21.01 -11.06
N GLY A 341 -11.34 21.47 -12.31
CA GLY A 341 -11.61 20.66 -13.52
C GLY A 341 -10.56 19.58 -13.79
N GLN A 342 -9.39 19.64 -13.15
CA GLN A 342 -8.28 18.69 -13.31
C GLN A 342 -8.13 17.74 -12.11
N ARG A 343 -8.97 17.90 -11.07
CA ARG A 343 -8.91 17.03 -9.89
C ARG A 343 -9.08 15.55 -10.24
N THR A 344 -8.48 14.69 -9.42
CA THR A 344 -8.71 13.23 -9.41
C THR A 344 -9.48 12.77 -8.18
N GLY A 345 -9.84 13.69 -7.28
CA GLY A 345 -10.62 13.46 -6.07
C GLY A 345 -10.79 14.74 -5.26
N TRP A 346 -11.23 14.60 -4.03
CA TRP A 346 -11.38 15.69 -3.07
C TRP A 346 -10.44 15.47 -1.89
N ARG A 347 -9.78 16.55 -1.46
CA ARG A 347 -8.98 16.57 -0.23
C ARG A 347 -9.66 17.46 0.79
N VAL A 348 -9.79 16.99 2.02
CA VAL A 348 -10.42 17.71 3.13
C VAL A 348 -9.50 17.73 4.35
N PRO A 349 -9.61 18.73 5.25
CA PRO A 349 -8.84 18.72 6.48
C PRO A 349 -9.07 17.45 7.30
N ALA A 350 -7.99 16.87 7.85
CA ALA A 350 -8.08 15.65 8.65
C ALA A 350 -8.92 15.86 9.92
N GLY A 351 -9.87 14.97 10.18
CA GLY A 351 -10.76 15.04 11.33
C GLY A 351 -11.94 16.02 11.18
N ASP A 352 -12.05 16.75 10.08
CA ASP A 352 -13.16 17.65 9.80
C ASP A 352 -14.32 16.88 9.15
N SER A 353 -15.28 16.47 9.97
CA SER A 353 -16.46 15.73 9.52
C SER A 353 -17.41 16.57 8.67
N ALA A 354 -17.43 17.89 8.85
CA ALA A 354 -18.29 18.78 8.05
C ALA A 354 -17.74 18.96 6.64
N ALA A 355 -16.43 19.20 6.50
CA ALA A 355 -15.76 19.24 5.20
C ALA A 355 -15.86 17.89 4.48
N LEU A 356 -15.73 16.78 5.22
CA LEU A 356 -15.89 15.43 4.67
C LEU A 356 -17.31 15.21 4.15
N ALA A 357 -18.34 15.59 4.90
CA ALA A 357 -19.75 15.49 4.48
C ALA A 357 -20.03 16.30 3.20
N ALA A 358 -19.54 17.54 3.15
CA ALA A 358 -19.71 18.41 1.98
C ALA A 358 -19.06 17.81 0.73
N ALA A 359 -17.81 17.36 0.83
CA ALA A 359 -17.08 16.76 -0.28
C ALA A 359 -17.70 15.42 -0.74
N LEU A 360 -18.17 14.57 0.18
CA LEU A 360 -18.88 13.35 -0.15
C LEU A 360 -20.19 13.65 -0.86
N THR A 361 -20.96 14.66 -0.41
CA THR A 361 -22.22 15.08 -1.04
C THR A 361 -21.96 15.60 -2.46
N GLU A 362 -20.92 16.42 -2.65
CA GLU A 362 -20.51 16.89 -3.99
C GLU A 362 -20.14 15.71 -4.90
N ALA A 363 -19.30 14.77 -4.42
CA ALA A 363 -18.90 13.61 -5.20
C ALA A 363 -20.08 12.69 -5.57
N LEU A 364 -21.04 12.54 -4.67
CA LEU A 364 -22.26 11.78 -4.93
C LEU A 364 -23.20 12.49 -5.90
N SER A 365 -23.19 13.81 -5.99
CA SER A 365 -24.07 14.60 -6.88
C SER A 365 -23.57 14.71 -8.32
N LEU A 366 -22.39 14.17 -8.64
CA LEU A 366 -21.84 14.20 -9.99
C LEU A 366 -22.79 13.54 -11.00
N GLY A 367 -23.17 14.27 -12.05
CA GLY A 367 -23.86 13.70 -13.22
C GLY A 367 -22.95 12.73 -14.00
N ALA A 368 -23.54 11.90 -14.83
CA ALA A 368 -22.83 10.83 -15.56
C ALA A 368 -21.60 11.34 -16.33
N SER A 369 -21.74 12.40 -17.13
CA SER A 369 -20.64 12.96 -17.93
C SER A 369 -19.47 13.46 -17.07
N ALA A 370 -19.76 14.14 -15.95
CA ALA A 370 -18.74 14.62 -15.02
C ALA A 370 -18.03 13.45 -14.31
N ARG A 371 -18.79 12.42 -13.93
CA ARG A 371 -18.25 11.18 -13.34
C ARG A 371 -17.32 10.45 -14.31
N ASP A 372 -17.72 10.30 -15.58
CA ASP A 372 -16.89 9.66 -16.60
C ASP A 372 -15.62 10.45 -16.89
N ALA A 373 -15.71 11.79 -16.95
CA ALA A 373 -14.54 12.64 -17.12
C ALA A 373 -13.57 12.54 -15.93
N LEU A 374 -14.09 12.49 -14.70
CA LEU A 374 -13.29 12.26 -13.49
C LEU A 374 -12.63 10.87 -13.54
N ALA A 375 -13.38 9.82 -13.87
CA ALA A 375 -12.90 8.45 -13.95
C ALA A 375 -11.71 8.31 -14.92
N ARG A 376 -11.80 8.93 -16.11
CA ARG A 376 -10.68 8.94 -17.08
C ARG A 376 -9.45 9.63 -16.53
N ARG A 377 -9.58 10.78 -15.85
CA ARG A 377 -8.45 11.48 -15.23
C ARG A 377 -7.83 10.68 -14.10
N CYS A 378 -8.65 10.09 -13.23
CA CYS A 378 -8.20 9.22 -12.14
C CYS A 378 -7.34 8.08 -12.68
N ARG A 379 -7.86 7.37 -13.68
CA ARG A 379 -7.17 6.24 -14.27
C ARG A 379 -5.86 6.65 -14.95
N ALA A 380 -5.87 7.68 -15.77
CA ALA A 380 -4.67 8.19 -16.43
C ALA A 380 -3.58 8.63 -15.41
N HIS A 381 -3.99 9.25 -14.30
CA HIS A 381 -3.08 9.64 -13.22
C HIS A 381 -2.42 8.42 -12.56
N VAL A 382 -3.20 7.38 -12.26
CA VAL A 382 -2.69 6.13 -11.66
C VAL A 382 -1.79 5.38 -12.64
N GLU A 383 -2.18 5.24 -13.89
CA GLU A 383 -1.39 4.57 -14.94
C GLU A 383 -0.03 5.24 -15.12
N ALA A 384 -0.01 6.56 -15.17
CA ALA A 384 1.22 7.32 -15.37
C ALA A 384 2.19 7.28 -14.18
N ASN A 385 1.68 7.14 -12.94
CA ASN A 385 2.51 7.38 -11.75
C ASN A 385 2.60 6.19 -10.79
N PHE A 386 1.59 5.30 -10.76
CA PHE A 386 1.42 4.31 -9.69
C PHE A 386 1.16 2.90 -10.21
N SER A 387 1.58 2.57 -11.43
CA SER A 387 1.48 1.21 -11.94
C SER A 387 2.46 0.27 -11.23
N LEU A 388 2.08 -1.01 -11.14
CA LEU A 388 2.94 -2.04 -10.57
C LEU A 388 4.23 -2.21 -11.39
N GLU A 389 4.11 -2.15 -12.71
CA GLU A 389 5.21 -2.27 -13.65
C GLU A 389 6.27 -1.18 -13.41
N ARG A 390 5.83 0.07 -13.20
CA ARG A 390 6.73 1.17 -12.88
C ARG A 390 7.46 0.95 -11.55
N MET A 391 6.73 0.60 -10.49
CA MET A 391 7.32 0.35 -9.16
C MET A 391 8.38 -0.76 -9.20
N VAL A 392 8.07 -1.89 -9.85
CA VAL A 392 9.02 -3.00 -9.92
C VAL A 392 10.18 -2.67 -10.85
N GLY A 393 9.93 -2.03 -11.99
CA GLY A 393 10.97 -1.58 -12.92
C GLY A 393 11.97 -0.63 -12.26
N ASP A 394 11.49 0.41 -11.56
CA ASP A 394 12.34 1.35 -10.82
C ASP A 394 13.14 0.63 -9.69
N THR A 395 12.54 -0.37 -9.04
CA THR A 395 13.22 -1.17 -8.00
C THR A 395 14.31 -2.07 -8.61
N LEU A 396 14.04 -2.71 -9.75
CA LEU A 396 15.02 -3.53 -10.46
C LEU A 396 16.16 -2.69 -11.04
N ALA A 397 15.88 -1.47 -11.48
CA ALA A 397 16.91 -0.52 -11.92
C ALA A 397 17.89 -0.18 -10.76
N VAL A 398 17.38 0.01 -9.53
CA VAL A 398 18.23 0.19 -8.34
C VAL A 398 19.14 -1.03 -8.12
N TYR A 399 18.61 -2.25 -8.32
CA TYR A 399 19.44 -3.45 -8.17
C TYR A 399 20.53 -3.53 -9.25
N ALA A 400 20.18 -3.27 -10.51
CA ALA A 400 21.11 -3.27 -11.63
C ALA A 400 22.24 -2.24 -11.44
N ASP A 401 21.89 -1.01 -11.02
CA ASP A 401 22.86 0.06 -10.73
C ASP A 401 23.86 -0.35 -9.65
N LEU A 402 23.39 -0.97 -8.56
CA LEU A 402 24.26 -1.39 -7.47
C LEU A 402 25.16 -2.58 -7.86
N LEU A 403 24.63 -3.51 -8.63
CA LEU A 403 25.40 -4.70 -9.09
C LEU A 403 26.38 -4.32 -10.19
N GLY A 404 26.05 -3.38 -11.08
CA GLY A 404 26.96 -2.88 -12.10
C GLY A 404 28.14 -2.05 -11.57
N ARG A 405 28.01 -1.47 -10.36
CA ARG A 405 29.11 -0.76 -9.67
C ARG A 405 30.06 -1.68 -8.89
N SER A 406 29.64 -2.92 -8.68
CA SER A 406 30.38 -3.90 -7.86
C SER A 406 31.23 -4.84 -8.71
N GLY A 407 31.20 -4.73 -10.05
CA GLY A 407 32.08 -5.39 -11.01
C GLY A 407 33.17 -4.43 -11.44
#